data_4c40c6c537688e396af47a580bc99653
#
_entry.id   4c40c6c537688e396af47a580bc99653
#
_cell.length_a   1.000
_cell.length_b   1.000
_cell.length_c   1.000
_cell.angle_alpha   90.00
_cell.angle_beta   90.00
_cell.angle_gamma   90.00
#
_symmetry.space_group_name_H-M   'P 1'
#
loop_
_entity.id
_entity.type
_entity.pdbx_description
1 polymer ?
#
loop_
_entity_poly.entity_id
_entity_poly.type
_entity_poly.pdbx_seq_one_letter_code
_entity_poly.pdbx_strand_id
1 'polypeptide(L)'
;GHIVLNGDDDKLATVKGYKEVKPVFFGMSNECQVYGDKVVSRGLKGMTCTIHLGDTAFTVDIPMPGRHMVYNALAAAAVGNIYGLTTEQIKAGIESLEPISGRFRMIETDKFLIVDDCYNANPMSMKASLDVLQDGAGRRIAVLGDMGELGENEVQLHEEVGEHAGKCDIDVLICTGKLCRNMAERAQRTNPDLKVIYEPDRESLLEHLKGYVQDGDTILVKASHFMKFEEVVTKLENM
;
A
#
# COMPACT_ATOMS: atom_id res chain seq x y z
N GLY A 1 -8.58 29.36 3.83
CA GLY A 1 -8.09 28.01 3.58
C GLY A 1 -8.85 26.97 4.38
N HIS A 2 -8.59 25.72 4.12
CA HIS A 2 -9.23 24.59 4.79
C HIS A 2 -8.17 23.66 5.36
N ILE A 3 -8.52 22.93 6.43
CA ILE A 3 -7.69 21.91 7.06
C ILE A 3 -8.50 20.61 7.01
N VAL A 4 -7.95 19.55 6.41
CA VAL A 4 -8.58 18.23 6.34
C VAL A 4 -7.59 17.23 6.97
N LEU A 5 -8.02 16.49 8.00
CA LEU A 5 -7.16 15.65 8.81
C LEU A 5 -7.77 14.27 9.03
N ASN A 6 -6.89 13.26 9.12
CA ASN A 6 -7.29 11.93 9.55
C ASN A 6 -7.61 11.94 11.06
N GLY A 7 -8.87 11.72 11.40
CA GLY A 7 -9.36 11.69 12.79
C GLY A 7 -9.02 10.41 13.55
N ASP A 8 -8.61 9.35 12.84
CA ASP A 8 -8.18 8.10 13.46
C ASP A 8 -6.66 8.09 13.77
N ASP A 9 -5.93 9.14 13.37
CA ASP A 9 -4.54 9.35 13.77
C ASP A 9 -4.47 10.05 15.14
N ASP A 10 -3.78 9.45 16.10
CA ASP A 10 -3.72 9.90 17.50
C ASP A 10 -3.14 11.31 17.67
N LYS A 11 -2.28 11.74 16.76
CA LYS A 11 -1.65 13.07 16.78
C LYS A 11 -2.52 14.09 16.03
N LEU A 12 -2.99 13.74 14.84
CA LEU A 12 -3.80 14.64 14.02
C LEU A 12 -5.16 14.91 14.67
N ALA A 13 -5.77 13.93 15.35
CA ALA A 13 -7.02 14.09 16.08
C ALA A 13 -6.95 15.16 17.19
N THR A 14 -5.74 15.48 17.70
CA THR A 14 -5.57 16.52 18.73
C THR A 14 -5.53 17.95 18.17
N VAL A 15 -5.47 18.12 16.85
CA VAL A 15 -5.35 19.44 16.21
C VAL A 15 -6.66 20.19 16.31
N LYS A 16 -6.65 21.33 16.98
CA LYS A 16 -7.85 22.18 17.18
C LYS A 16 -8.10 23.19 16.05
N GLY A 17 -7.15 23.29 15.11
CA GLY A 17 -7.20 24.24 14.01
C GLY A 17 -6.16 25.35 14.12
N TYR A 18 -6.24 26.30 13.21
CA TYR A 18 -5.34 27.47 13.16
C TYR A 18 -6.13 28.73 12.89
N LYS A 19 -6.04 29.71 13.78
CA LYS A 19 -6.86 30.94 13.78
C LYS A 19 -8.36 30.56 13.74
N GLU A 20 -9.12 31.09 12.78
CA GLU A 20 -10.56 30.82 12.60
C GLU A 20 -10.84 29.52 11.82
N VAL A 21 -9.79 28.83 11.31
CA VAL A 21 -9.97 27.62 10.50
C VAL A 21 -10.00 26.39 11.41
N LYS A 22 -11.18 25.75 11.44
CA LYS A 22 -11.35 24.46 12.12
C LYS A 22 -11.07 23.31 11.17
N PRO A 23 -10.46 22.21 11.63
CA PRO A 23 -10.25 21.04 10.79
C PRO A 23 -11.58 20.31 10.50
N VAL A 24 -11.67 19.77 9.30
CA VAL A 24 -12.62 18.72 8.92
C VAL A 24 -11.93 17.39 9.10
N PHE A 25 -12.45 16.55 9.96
CA PHE A 25 -11.90 15.22 10.21
C PHE A 25 -12.56 14.17 9.34
N PHE A 26 -11.75 13.28 8.76
CA PHE A 26 -12.21 12.07 8.10
C PHE A 26 -11.63 10.83 8.78
N GLY A 27 -12.31 9.69 8.73
CA GLY A 27 -11.86 8.46 9.35
C GLY A 27 -12.89 7.34 9.32
N MET A 28 -12.64 6.28 10.09
CA MET A 28 -13.60 5.18 10.26
C MET A 28 -14.53 5.40 11.45
N SER A 29 -14.18 6.34 12.34
CA SER A 29 -15.04 6.69 13.46
C SER A 29 -16.20 7.59 13.01
N ASN A 30 -17.40 7.28 13.47
CA ASN A 30 -18.59 8.13 13.27
C ASN A 30 -18.56 9.48 14.02
N GLU A 31 -17.49 9.73 14.78
CA GLU A 31 -17.19 11.04 15.36
C GLU A 31 -16.59 12.01 14.34
N CYS A 32 -16.08 11.50 13.21
CA CYS A 32 -15.57 12.31 12.12
C CYS A 32 -16.72 12.90 11.28
N GLN A 33 -16.52 14.10 10.71
CA GLN A 33 -17.50 14.73 9.81
C GLN A 33 -17.68 13.95 8.51
N VAL A 34 -16.64 13.25 8.06
CA VAL A 34 -16.68 12.35 6.92
C VAL A 34 -16.14 11.00 7.39
N TYR A 35 -16.99 9.98 7.34
CA TYR A 35 -16.54 8.66 7.80
C TYR A 35 -16.99 7.53 6.89
N GLY A 36 -16.25 6.41 6.99
CA GLY A 36 -16.51 5.20 6.22
C GLY A 36 -16.92 4.03 7.09
N ASP A 37 -17.94 3.30 6.66
CA ASP A 37 -18.31 2.02 7.25
C ASP A 37 -18.54 0.94 6.17
N LYS A 38 -18.94 -0.27 6.60
CA LYS A 38 -19.22 -1.42 5.72
C LYS A 38 -18.11 -1.67 4.70
N VAL A 39 -16.86 -1.55 5.17
CA VAL A 39 -15.68 -1.76 4.33
C VAL A 39 -15.52 -3.22 3.98
N VAL A 40 -15.51 -3.52 2.68
CA VAL A 40 -15.37 -4.87 2.13
C VAL A 40 -14.20 -4.89 1.15
N SER A 41 -13.28 -5.84 1.31
CA SER A 41 -12.23 -6.12 0.32
C SER A 41 -12.83 -6.88 -0.87
N ARG A 42 -12.43 -6.49 -2.08
CA ARG A 42 -12.68 -7.22 -3.32
C ARG A 42 -11.40 -7.87 -3.85
N GLY A 43 -10.47 -8.17 -2.92
CA GLY A 43 -9.13 -8.63 -3.26
C GLY A 43 -8.36 -7.58 -4.05
N LEU A 44 -7.58 -8.00 -5.01
CA LEU A 44 -6.81 -7.10 -5.86
C LEU A 44 -7.65 -6.14 -6.72
N LYS A 45 -8.98 -6.38 -6.83
CA LYS A 45 -9.90 -5.50 -7.59
C LYS A 45 -10.31 -4.23 -6.83
N GLY A 46 -9.88 -4.07 -5.59
CA GLY A 46 -10.13 -2.86 -4.81
C GLY A 46 -10.98 -3.07 -3.57
N MET A 47 -11.62 -2.00 -3.13
CA MET A 47 -12.43 -1.94 -1.91
C MET A 47 -13.83 -1.43 -2.23
N THR A 48 -14.81 -1.82 -1.43
CA THR A 48 -16.13 -1.17 -1.40
C THR A 48 -16.37 -0.65 0.01
N CYS A 49 -16.93 0.55 0.14
CA CYS A 49 -17.35 1.09 1.44
C CYS A 49 -18.57 2.01 1.29
N THR A 50 -19.22 2.28 2.41
CA THR A 50 -20.21 3.37 2.50
C THR A 50 -19.53 4.60 3.07
N ILE A 51 -19.59 5.73 2.37
CA ILE A 51 -19.11 7.03 2.83
C ILE A 51 -20.29 7.83 3.36
N HIS A 52 -20.15 8.31 4.60
CA HIS A 52 -21.09 9.22 5.26
C HIS A 52 -20.55 10.65 5.17
N LEU A 53 -21.41 11.56 4.70
CA LEU A 53 -21.08 12.95 4.42
C LEU A 53 -22.25 13.86 4.88
N GLY A 54 -22.15 14.37 6.11
CA GLY A 54 -23.29 15.05 6.75
C GLY A 54 -24.48 14.12 6.87
N ASP A 55 -25.65 14.57 6.36
CA ASP A 55 -26.90 13.80 6.40
C ASP A 55 -27.03 12.78 5.25
N THR A 56 -26.04 12.68 4.38
CA THR A 56 -26.06 11.76 3.22
C THR A 56 -25.10 10.62 3.39
N ALA A 57 -25.44 9.47 2.79
CA ALA A 57 -24.56 8.31 2.73
C ALA A 57 -24.66 7.66 1.35
N PHE A 58 -23.53 7.21 0.81
CA PHE A 58 -23.49 6.54 -0.49
C PHE A 58 -22.43 5.45 -0.50
N THR A 59 -22.72 4.36 -1.19
CA THR A 59 -21.76 3.28 -1.41
C THR A 59 -20.89 3.60 -2.61
N VAL A 60 -19.57 3.35 -2.49
CA VAL A 60 -18.57 3.62 -3.50
C VAL A 60 -17.65 2.42 -3.69
N ASP A 61 -17.29 2.16 -4.94
CA ASP A 61 -16.27 1.21 -5.33
C ASP A 61 -14.94 1.93 -5.56
N ILE A 62 -13.93 1.57 -4.77
CA ILE A 62 -12.59 2.14 -4.88
C ILE A 62 -11.76 1.14 -5.71
N PRO A 63 -11.29 1.49 -6.91
CA PRO A 63 -10.63 0.54 -7.83
C PRO A 63 -9.18 0.22 -7.43
N MET A 64 -8.80 0.50 -6.21
CA MET A 64 -7.48 0.19 -5.66
C MET A 64 -7.62 -0.62 -4.38
N PRO A 65 -6.85 -1.71 -4.20
CA PRO A 65 -6.95 -2.57 -3.04
C PRO A 65 -6.26 -1.99 -1.80
N GLY A 66 -6.66 -2.50 -0.65
CA GLY A 66 -6.10 -2.16 0.64
C GLY A 66 -6.92 -1.14 1.43
N ARG A 67 -7.06 -1.41 2.72
CA ARG A 67 -7.87 -0.59 3.64
C ARG A 67 -7.42 0.88 3.69
N HIS A 68 -6.13 1.16 3.47
CA HIS A 68 -5.60 2.53 3.39
C HIS A 68 -6.20 3.34 2.23
N MET A 69 -6.65 2.69 1.16
CA MET A 69 -7.31 3.37 0.05
C MET A 69 -8.68 3.89 0.42
N VAL A 70 -9.34 3.30 1.41
CA VAL A 70 -10.59 3.84 1.96
C VAL A 70 -10.33 5.19 2.63
N TYR A 71 -9.24 5.34 3.39
CA TYR A 71 -8.87 6.64 3.97
C TYR A 71 -8.59 7.70 2.90
N ASN A 72 -7.96 7.33 1.79
CA ASN A 72 -7.73 8.25 0.67
C ASN A 72 -9.05 8.69 0.03
N ALA A 73 -10.02 7.76 -0.13
CA ALA A 73 -11.34 8.08 -0.64
C ALA A 73 -12.13 9.00 0.31
N LEU A 74 -12.02 8.78 1.64
CA LEU A 74 -12.64 9.65 2.65
C LEU A 74 -12.03 11.05 2.62
N ALA A 75 -10.71 11.17 2.48
CA ALA A 75 -10.04 12.46 2.32
C ALA A 75 -10.51 13.18 1.06
N ALA A 76 -10.60 12.46 -0.06
CA ALA A 76 -11.09 13.01 -1.33
C ALA A 76 -12.57 13.46 -1.20
N ALA A 77 -13.41 12.68 -0.52
CA ALA A 77 -14.81 13.05 -0.25
C ALA A 77 -14.90 14.31 0.61
N ALA A 78 -14.07 14.43 1.66
CA ALA A 78 -14.02 15.62 2.50
C ALA A 78 -13.64 16.88 1.70
N VAL A 79 -12.60 16.77 0.86
CA VAL A 79 -12.17 17.88 -0.01
C VAL A 79 -13.24 18.20 -1.05
N GLY A 80 -13.81 17.20 -1.73
CA GLY A 80 -14.89 17.41 -2.71
C GLY A 80 -16.08 18.14 -2.12
N ASN A 81 -16.51 17.77 -0.92
CA ASN A 81 -17.60 18.43 -0.19
C ASN A 81 -17.28 19.90 0.13
N ILE A 82 -16.05 20.19 0.58
CA ILE A 82 -15.60 21.57 0.86
C ILE A 82 -15.70 22.44 -0.39
N TYR A 83 -15.43 21.87 -1.58
CA TYR A 83 -15.52 22.58 -2.85
C TYR A 83 -16.91 22.51 -3.51
N GLY A 84 -17.92 21.99 -2.82
CA GLY A 84 -19.31 22.00 -3.25
C GLY A 84 -19.66 20.96 -4.32
N LEU A 85 -18.87 19.88 -4.44
CA LEU A 85 -19.22 18.77 -5.31
C LEU A 85 -20.43 18.02 -4.74
N THR A 86 -21.31 17.51 -5.62
CA THR A 86 -22.40 16.62 -5.20
C THR A 86 -21.87 15.23 -4.83
N THR A 87 -22.65 14.46 -4.10
CA THR A 87 -22.31 13.07 -3.76
C THR A 87 -22.07 12.20 -4.99
N GLU A 88 -22.84 12.42 -6.07
CA GLU A 88 -22.69 11.72 -7.34
C GLU A 88 -21.35 12.08 -8.01
N GLN A 89 -20.93 13.34 -7.98
CA GLN A 89 -19.65 13.79 -8.52
C GLN A 89 -18.47 13.22 -7.73
N ILE A 90 -18.58 13.23 -6.39
CA ILE A 90 -17.57 12.66 -5.49
C ILE A 90 -17.44 11.15 -5.75
N LYS A 91 -18.57 10.43 -5.79
CA LYS A 91 -18.63 9.01 -6.09
C LYS A 91 -17.97 8.71 -7.44
N ALA A 92 -18.41 9.37 -8.50
CA ALA A 92 -17.87 9.18 -9.84
C ALA A 92 -16.36 9.45 -9.91
N GLY A 93 -15.87 10.49 -9.21
CA GLY A 93 -14.44 10.79 -9.13
C GLY A 93 -13.63 9.69 -8.44
N ILE A 94 -14.14 9.11 -7.35
CA ILE A 94 -13.47 8.02 -6.64
C ILE A 94 -13.47 6.74 -7.50
N GLU A 95 -14.61 6.40 -8.12
CA GLU A 95 -14.78 5.20 -8.93
C GLU A 95 -14.01 5.25 -10.26
N SER A 96 -13.67 6.44 -10.74
CA SER A 96 -12.87 6.65 -11.97
C SER A 96 -11.36 6.74 -11.71
N LEU A 97 -10.90 6.48 -10.48
CA LEU A 97 -9.49 6.59 -10.13
C LEU A 97 -8.67 5.55 -10.91
N GLU A 98 -7.64 6.01 -11.60
CA GLU A 98 -6.66 5.13 -12.26
C GLU A 98 -5.34 5.14 -11.47
N PRO A 99 -4.75 3.96 -11.19
CA PRO A 99 -3.46 3.88 -10.52
C PRO A 99 -2.35 4.55 -11.33
N ILE A 100 -1.52 5.34 -10.68
CA ILE A 100 -0.32 5.93 -11.28
C ILE A 100 0.82 4.90 -11.18
N SER A 101 1.74 4.90 -12.16
CA SER A 101 2.95 4.04 -12.14
C SER A 101 3.69 4.15 -10.80
N GLY A 102 4.09 3.01 -10.24
CA GLY A 102 4.73 2.94 -8.94
C GLY A 102 3.79 3.09 -7.73
N ARG A 103 2.48 3.24 -7.94
CA ARG A 103 1.47 3.42 -6.90
C ARG A 103 0.39 2.34 -6.97
N PHE A 104 0.74 1.13 -6.59
CA PHE A 104 -0.15 -0.04 -6.59
C PHE A 104 -0.80 -0.30 -7.96
N ARG A 105 -0.02 -0.13 -9.05
CA ARG A 105 -0.46 -0.39 -10.41
C ARG A 105 -0.38 -1.89 -10.71
N MET A 106 -1.50 -2.46 -11.16
CA MET A 106 -1.55 -3.83 -11.65
C MET A 106 -1.09 -3.89 -13.10
N ILE A 107 -0.13 -4.76 -13.38
CA ILE A 107 0.39 -5.00 -14.73
C ILE A 107 0.22 -6.49 -15.03
N GLU A 108 -0.72 -6.81 -15.90
CA GLU A 108 -0.91 -8.19 -16.39
C GLU A 108 0.05 -8.43 -17.56
N THR A 109 0.84 -9.48 -17.46
CA THR A 109 1.67 -10.00 -18.56
C THR A 109 1.18 -11.38 -18.96
N ASP A 110 1.73 -11.96 -20.00
CA ASP A 110 1.40 -13.35 -20.40
C ASP A 110 1.77 -14.39 -19.33
N LYS A 111 2.63 -14.02 -18.35
CA LYS A 111 3.18 -14.91 -17.34
C LYS A 111 2.83 -14.56 -15.91
N PHE A 112 2.79 -13.26 -15.58
CA PHE A 112 2.70 -12.76 -14.21
C PHE A 112 1.61 -11.73 -14.05
N LEU A 113 1.11 -11.60 -12.81
CA LEU A 113 0.48 -10.39 -12.35
C LEU A 113 1.50 -9.61 -11.50
N ILE A 114 1.93 -8.44 -11.97
CA ILE A 114 2.87 -7.58 -11.25
C ILE A 114 2.09 -6.49 -10.53
N VAL A 115 2.33 -6.32 -9.24
CA VAL A 115 1.85 -5.21 -8.42
C VAL A 115 3.00 -4.21 -8.28
N ASP A 116 2.99 -3.19 -9.14
CA ASP A 116 3.97 -2.11 -9.15
C ASP A 116 3.64 -1.08 -8.07
N ASP A 117 4.33 -1.14 -6.95
CA ASP A 117 4.23 -0.20 -5.82
C ASP A 117 5.60 0.37 -5.42
N CYS A 118 6.46 0.59 -6.43
CA CYS A 118 7.88 0.89 -6.23
C CYS A 118 8.23 2.38 -6.16
N TYR A 119 7.25 3.29 -6.12
CA TYR A 119 7.52 4.73 -6.04
C TYR A 119 8.18 5.13 -4.72
N ASN A 120 7.71 4.61 -3.59
CA ASN A 120 8.29 4.86 -2.26
C ASN A 120 7.88 3.79 -1.27
N ALA A 121 8.63 3.70 -0.15
CA ALA A 121 8.38 2.72 0.90
C ALA A 121 8.58 3.32 2.29
N ASN A 122 7.70 2.92 3.20
CA ASN A 122 7.83 3.09 4.64
C ASN A 122 7.21 1.88 5.34
N PRO A 123 7.44 1.66 6.65
CA PRO A 123 6.98 0.46 7.33
C PRO A 123 5.48 0.21 7.22
N MET A 124 4.66 1.26 7.32
CA MET A 124 3.20 1.13 7.24
C MET A 124 2.75 0.73 5.83
N SER A 125 3.28 1.39 4.80
CA SER A 125 2.94 1.08 3.41
C SER A 125 3.45 -0.29 2.97
N MET A 126 4.63 -0.73 3.44
CA MET A 126 5.14 -2.08 3.19
C MET A 126 4.19 -3.15 3.74
N LYS A 127 3.78 -3.01 5.01
CA LYS A 127 2.85 -3.93 5.67
C LYS A 127 1.50 -3.97 4.94
N ALA A 128 0.95 -2.80 4.57
CA ALA A 128 -0.30 -2.72 3.83
C ALA A 128 -0.23 -3.38 2.44
N SER A 129 0.90 -3.26 1.73
CA SER A 129 1.08 -3.90 0.43
C SER A 129 1.23 -5.42 0.55
N LEU A 130 1.90 -5.90 1.62
CA LEU A 130 1.99 -7.32 1.95
C LEU A 130 0.61 -7.90 2.28
N ASP A 131 -0.22 -7.17 3.05
CA ASP A 131 -1.59 -7.61 3.37
C ASP A 131 -2.43 -7.78 2.11
N VAL A 132 -2.27 -6.90 1.12
CA VAL A 132 -2.99 -6.99 -0.16
C VAL A 132 -2.44 -8.12 -1.04
N LEU A 133 -1.13 -8.39 -1.01
CA LEU A 133 -0.53 -9.46 -1.80
C LEU A 133 -1.12 -10.83 -1.47
N GLN A 134 -1.58 -11.05 -0.23
CA GLN A 134 -2.22 -12.30 0.20
C GLN A 134 -3.49 -12.64 -0.60
N ASP A 135 -4.16 -11.63 -1.18
CA ASP A 135 -5.32 -11.79 -2.08
C ASP A 135 -4.92 -12.18 -3.52
N GLY A 136 -3.62 -12.28 -3.81
CA GLY A 136 -3.08 -12.65 -5.12
C GLY A 136 -3.38 -14.10 -5.50
N ALA A 137 -3.59 -14.34 -6.79
CA ALA A 137 -3.74 -15.68 -7.34
C ALA A 137 -2.36 -16.34 -7.55
N GLY A 138 -2.34 -17.66 -7.57
CA GLY A 138 -1.11 -18.42 -7.78
C GLY A 138 -0.13 -18.28 -6.62
N ARG A 139 1.15 -18.35 -6.93
CA ARG A 139 2.22 -18.15 -5.94
C ARG A 139 2.46 -16.65 -5.73
N ARG A 140 2.49 -16.22 -4.49
CA ARG A 140 2.60 -14.81 -4.07
C ARG A 140 4.03 -14.50 -3.68
N ILE A 141 4.64 -13.60 -4.43
CA ILE A 141 6.04 -13.19 -4.26
C ILE A 141 6.11 -11.73 -3.86
N ALA A 142 6.79 -11.43 -2.75
CA ALA A 142 7.12 -10.06 -2.37
C ALA A 142 8.59 -9.78 -2.72
N VAL A 143 8.84 -8.80 -3.58
CA VAL A 143 10.18 -8.26 -3.90
C VAL A 143 10.30 -6.91 -3.23
N LEU A 144 11.01 -6.87 -2.09
CA LEU A 144 11.10 -5.70 -1.23
C LEU A 144 12.53 -5.16 -1.18
N GLY A 145 12.65 -3.84 -1.28
CA GLY A 145 13.94 -3.14 -1.14
C GLY A 145 13.99 -2.24 0.10
N ASP A 146 15.15 -1.63 0.34
CA ASP A 146 15.39 -0.76 1.48
C ASP A 146 14.38 0.39 1.55
N MET A 147 13.97 0.71 2.78
CA MET A 147 13.22 1.90 3.13
C MET A 147 14.17 3.01 3.56
N GLY A 148 14.07 4.18 2.94
CA GLY A 148 14.85 5.37 3.29
C GLY A 148 14.16 6.27 4.32
N GLU A 149 14.92 7.26 4.80
CA GLU A 149 14.42 8.37 5.64
C GLU A 149 13.79 7.94 6.98
N LEU A 150 14.22 6.81 7.54
CA LEU A 150 13.67 6.24 8.77
C LEU A 150 14.41 6.71 10.05
N GLY A 151 15.52 7.44 9.92
CA GLY A 151 16.31 7.90 11.05
C GLY A 151 17.00 6.77 11.82
N GLU A 152 17.22 6.96 13.12
CA GLU A 152 18.02 6.05 13.95
C GLU A 152 17.41 4.64 14.11
N ASN A 153 16.11 4.50 13.88
CA ASN A 153 15.39 3.22 14.05
C ASN A 153 15.29 2.40 12.76
N GLU A 154 16.06 2.75 11.72
CA GLU A 154 15.93 2.12 10.40
C GLU A 154 16.03 0.59 10.42
N VAL A 155 16.96 0.02 11.21
CA VAL A 155 17.14 -1.44 11.36
C VAL A 155 15.89 -2.06 11.99
N GLN A 156 15.43 -1.52 13.13
CA GLN A 156 14.24 -2.02 13.82
C GLN A 156 13.00 -1.99 12.92
N LEU A 157 12.81 -0.91 12.18
CA LEU A 157 11.67 -0.74 11.28
C LEU A 157 11.69 -1.72 10.11
N HIS A 158 12.87 -2.09 9.59
CA HIS A 158 13.01 -3.18 8.63
C HIS A 158 12.71 -4.55 9.25
N GLU A 159 13.17 -4.81 10.48
CA GLU A 159 12.82 -6.04 11.21
C GLU A 159 11.31 -6.15 11.44
N GLU A 160 10.61 -5.06 11.77
CA GLU A 160 9.16 -5.06 11.94
C GLU A 160 8.41 -5.45 10.66
N VAL A 161 8.88 -4.98 9.50
CA VAL A 161 8.31 -5.40 8.20
C VAL A 161 8.62 -6.87 7.93
N GLY A 162 9.83 -7.34 8.26
CA GLY A 162 10.20 -8.75 8.15
C GLY A 162 9.33 -9.67 9.03
N GLU A 163 9.06 -9.24 10.28
CA GLU A 163 8.15 -9.97 11.15
C GLU A 163 6.73 -10.04 10.57
N HIS A 164 6.24 -8.93 10.00
CA HIS A 164 4.93 -8.88 9.37
C HIS A 164 4.89 -9.81 8.15
N ALA A 165 5.89 -9.74 7.26
CA ALA A 165 6.01 -10.62 6.10
C ALA A 165 6.01 -12.11 6.47
N GLY A 166 6.70 -12.48 7.56
CA GLY A 166 6.70 -13.84 8.08
C GLY A 166 5.34 -14.33 8.61
N LYS A 167 4.42 -13.40 8.93
CA LYS A 167 3.04 -13.71 9.36
C LYS A 167 2.04 -13.72 8.21
N CYS A 168 2.40 -13.14 7.06
CA CYS A 168 1.56 -13.10 5.88
C CYS A 168 1.54 -14.46 5.16
N ASP A 169 0.42 -14.75 4.50
CA ASP A 169 0.29 -15.89 3.61
C ASP A 169 0.89 -15.56 2.23
N ILE A 170 2.22 -15.55 2.17
CA ILE A 170 3.02 -15.37 0.96
C ILE A 170 3.97 -16.55 0.78
N ASP A 171 4.34 -16.86 -0.46
CA ASP A 171 5.14 -18.05 -0.77
C ASP A 171 6.64 -17.77 -0.84
N VAL A 172 7.01 -16.57 -1.26
CA VAL A 172 8.42 -16.15 -1.39
C VAL A 172 8.58 -14.69 -0.98
N LEU A 173 9.59 -14.42 -0.17
CA LEU A 173 10.06 -13.07 0.15
C LEU A 173 11.46 -12.88 -0.40
N ILE A 174 11.64 -11.91 -1.29
CA ILE A 174 12.92 -11.49 -1.83
C ILE A 174 13.26 -10.13 -1.25
N CYS A 175 14.33 -10.05 -0.48
CA CYS A 175 14.78 -8.84 0.18
C CYS A 175 16.06 -8.33 -0.49
N THR A 176 16.09 -7.06 -0.88
CA THR A 176 17.22 -6.47 -1.61
C THR A 176 17.70 -5.18 -0.96
N GLY A 177 18.99 -5.09 -0.72
CA GLY A 177 19.63 -3.93 -0.12
C GLY A 177 20.20 -4.20 1.27
N LYS A 178 20.97 -3.23 1.76
CA LYS A 178 21.75 -3.39 2.99
C LYS A 178 20.88 -3.58 4.24
N LEU A 179 19.82 -2.79 4.36
CA LEU A 179 18.90 -2.81 5.51
C LEU A 179 17.90 -3.95 5.41
N CYS A 180 17.50 -4.30 4.19
CA CYS A 180 16.63 -5.44 3.91
C CYS A 180 17.20 -6.79 4.35
N ARG A 181 18.50 -6.89 4.62
CA ARG A 181 19.08 -8.07 5.27
C ARG A 181 18.43 -8.36 6.63
N ASN A 182 18.20 -7.31 7.44
CA ASN A 182 17.52 -7.44 8.75
C ASN A 182 16.06 -7.88 8.58
N MET A 183 15.38 -7.38 7.54
CA MET A 183 14.02 -7.81 7.16
C MET A 183 13.99 -9.30 6.83
N ALA A 184 14.91 -9.77 5.97
CA ALA A 184 15.02 -11.17 5.57
C ALA A 184 15.28 -12.10 6.76
N GLU A 185 16.26 -11.76 7.61
CA GLU A 185 16.61 -12.54 8.80
C GLU A 185 15.45 -12.59 9.80
N ARG A 186 14.71 -11.48 9.97
CA ARG A 186 13.55 -11.45 10.87
C ARG A 186 12.38 -12.26 10.32
N ALA A 187 12.09 -12.17 9.02
CA ALA A 187 11.06 -12.96 8.36
C ALA A 187 11.33 -14.47 8.50
N GLN A 188 12.56 -14.90 8.24
CA GLN A 188 12.97 -16.30 8.38
C GLN A 188 12.88 -16.81 9.81
N ARG A 189 13.18 -15.95 10.82
CA ARG A 189 12.99 -16.29 12.24
C ARG A 189 11.52 -16.38 12.63
N THR A 190 10.68 -15.56 12.03
CA THR A 190 9.23 -15.53 12.31
C THR A 190 8.51 -16.72 11.68
N ASN A 191 8.89 -17.07 10.46
CA ASN A 191 8.35 -18.22 9.72
C ASN A 191 9.50 -18.99 9.05
N PRO A 192 9.99 -20.07 9.68
CA PRO A 192 11.07 -20.90 9.12
C PRO A 192 10.72 -21.58 7.79
N ASP A 193 9.43 -21.78 7.51
CA ASP A 193 8.94 -22.43 6.29
C ASP A 193 8.79 -21.46 5.10
N LEU A 194 8.80 -20.13 5.35
CA LEU A 194 8.78 -19.12 4.30
C LEU A 194 10.08 -19.17 3.48
N LYS A 195 9.96 -19.27 2.17
CA LYS A 195 11.14 -19.16 1.30
C LYS A 195 11.61 -17.69 1.27
N VAL A 196 12.70 -17.42 1.97
CA VAL A 196 13.34 -16.09 2.00
C VAL A 196 14.61 -16.09 1.17
N ILE A 197 14.75 -15.09 0.30
CA ILE A 197 15.92 -14.86 -0.56
C ILE A 197 16.46 -13.46 -0.22
N TYR A 198 17.76 -13.36 -0.08
CA TYR A 198 18.43 -12.08 0.13
C TYR A 198 19.41 -11.80 -1.00
N GLU A 199 19.26 -10.62 -1.60
CA GLU A 199 20.20 -10.08 -2.59
C GLU A 199 20.86 -8.81 -2.03
N PRO A 200 22.18 -8.68 -2.11
CA PRO A 200 22.88 -7.56 -1.48
C PRO A 200 22.57 -6.21 -2.15
N ASP A 201 22.24 -6.24 -3.43
CA ASP A 201 21.95 -5.06 -4.25
C ASP A 201 20.99 -5.38 -5.40
N ARG A 202 20.52 -4.32 -6.07
CA ARG A 202 19.58 -4.42 -7.19
C ARG A 202 20.19 -5.15 -8.40
N GLU A 203 21.46 -4.96 -8.66
CA GLU A 203 22.16 -5.58 -9.79
C GLU A 203 22.14 -7.12 -9.66
N SER A 204 22.47 -7.64 -8.49
CA SER A 204 22.38 -9.08 -8.17
C SER A 204 20.95 -9.58 -8.28
N LEU A 205 19.97 -8.83 -7.75
CA LEU A 205 18.55 -9.16 -7.92
C LEU A 205 18.18 -9.27 -9.40
N LEU A 206 18.51 -8.29 -10.22
CA LEU A 206 18.19 -8.29 -11.64
C LEU A 206 18.82 -9.46 -12.38
N GLU A 207 20.05 -9.85 -12.03
CA GLU A 207 20.73 -11.00 -12.62
C GLU A 207 20.00 -12.31 -12.32
N HIS A 208 19.58 -12.53 -11.08
CA HIS A 208 19.00 -13.79 -10.62
C HIS A 208 17.47 -13.86 -10.70
N LEU A 209 16.77 -12.73 -10.92
CA LEU A 209 15.31 -12.59 -10.82
C LEU A 209 14.56 -13.68 -11.61
N LYS A 210 15.03 -14.00 -12.81
CA LYS A 210 14.44 -15.05 -13.66
C LYS A 210 14.40 -16.43 -13.00
N GLY A 211 15.37 -16.72 -12.12
CA GLY A 211 15.43 -17.98 -11.37
C GLY A 211 14.46 -18.04 -10.18
N TYR A 212 13.89 -16.91 -9.79
CA TYR A 212 13.03 -16.80 -8.61
C TYR A 212 11.54 -16.83 -8.94
N VAL A 213 11.17 -16.45 -10.16
CA VAL A 213 9.78 -16.33 -10.62
C VAL A 213 9.38 -17.44 -11.59
N GLN A 214 8.10 -17.72 -11.68
CA GLN A 214 7.54 -18.72 -12.60
C GLN A 214 6.16 -18.27 -13.11
N ASP A 215 5.71 -18.86 -14.21
CA ASP A 215 4.40 -18.55 -14.79
C ASP A 215 3.27 -18.73 -13.76
N GLY A 216 2.37 -17.78 -13.70
CA GLY A 216 1.24 -17.75 -12.77
C GLY A 216 1.51 -17.03 -11.44
N ASP A 217 2.71 -16.49 -11.22
CA ASP A 217 3.02 -15.74 -10.00
C ASP A 217 2.28 -14.40 -9.93
N THR A 218 1.88 -14.01 -8.71
CA THR A 218 1.54 -12.63 -8.36
C THR A 218 2.73 -12.01 -7.62
N ILE A 219 3.30 -10.94 -8.18
CA ILE A 219 4.59 -10.37 -7.75
C ILE A 219 4.42 -8.93 -7.29
N LEU A 220 4.55 -8.67 -5.99
CA LEU A 220 4.63 -7.31 -5.46
C LEU A 220 6.07 -6.78 -5.57
N VAL A 221 6.24 -5.59 -6.13
CA VAL A 221 7.53 -4.89 -6.20
C VAL A 221 7.45 -3.59 -5.44
N LYS A 222 8.22 -3.45 -4.33
CA LYS A 222 8.16 -2.26 -3.49
C LYS A 222 9.51 -1.93 -2.84
N ALA A 223 9.90 -0.66 -2.97
CA ALA A 223 11.10 -0.10 -2.34
C ALA A 223 11.01 1.42 -2.23
N SER A 224 11.93 2.05 -1.51
CA SER A 224 12.10 3.50 -1.59
C SER A 224 12.67 3.92 -2.95
N HIS A 225 12.33 5.12 -3.38
CA HIS A 225 12.62 5.64 -4.72
C HIS A 225 14.11 5.54 -5.12
N PHE A 226 15.04 5.75 -4.18
CA PHE A 226 16.48 5.68 -4.46
C PHE A 226 16.95 4.27 -4.89
N MET A 227 16.17 3.21 -4.59
CA MET A 227 16.47 1.82 -4.99
C MET A 227 16.22 1.56 -6.49
N LYS A 228 15.47 2.46 -7.17
CA LYS A 228 15.14 2.37 -8.60
C LYS A 228 14.49 1.04 -8.99
N PHE A 229 13.52 0.61 -8.21
CA PHE A 229 12.83 -0.67 -8.43
C PHE A 229 11.89 -0.68 -9.65
N GLU A 230 11.69 0.46 -10.29
CA GLU A 230 11.10 0.53 -11.65
C GLU A 230 11.88 -0.31 -12.67
N GLU A 231 13.19 -0.52 -12.46
CA GLU A 231 13.98 -1.42 -13.30
C GLU A 231 13.64 -2.90 -13.07
N VAL A 232 13.26 -3.27 -11.83
CA VAL A 232 12.77 -4.62 -11.50
C VAL A 232 11.42 -4.88 -12.18
N VAL A 233 10.51 -3.89 -12.12
CA VAL A 233 9.22 -3.96 -12.82
C VAL A 233 9.43 -4.12 -14.32
N THR A 234 10.26 -3.27 -14.94
CA THR A 234 10.58 -3.34 -16.37
C THR A 234 11.20 -4.69 -16.74
N LYS A 235 12.05 -5.25 -15.88
CA LYS A 235 12.65 -6.58 -16.12
C LYS A 235 11.60 -7.68 -16.12
N LEU A 236 10.64 -7.64 -15.20
CA LEU A 236 9.53 -8.60 -15.13
C LEU A 236 8.59 -8.49 -16.34
N GLU A 237 8.26 -7.26 -16.77
CA GLU A 237 7.42 -7.02 -17.96
C GLU A 237 8.02 -7.60 -19.25
N ASN A 238 9.36 -7.70 -19.32
CA ASN A 238 10.09 -8.17 -20.50
C ASN A 238 10.51 -9.66 -20.43
N MET A 239 10.04 -10.42 -19.46
CA MET A 239 10.28 -11.87 -19.32
C MET A 239 9.23 -12.70 -20.03
#